data_d175ab4f5587e79b0cc131e347256e74
#
_entry.id   d175ab4f5587e79b0cc131e347256e74
#
_cell.length_a   1.000
_cell.length_b   1.000
_cell.length_c   1.000
_cell.angle_alpha   90.00
_cell.angle_beta   90.00
_cell.angle_gamma   90.00
#
_symmetry.space_group_name_H-M   'P 1'
#
loop_
_entity.id
_entity.type
_entity.pdbx_description
1 polymer ?
#
loop_
_entity_poly.entity_id
_entity_poly.type
_entity_poly.pdbx_seq_one_letter_code
_entity_poly.pdbx_strand_id
1 'polypeptide(L)'
;MESMNEVRTPITVLAVGGTGESYPGDERTEVTGMLAGVTDALDHRFTSRWVGYPASYGPTAGRNGMAYVDSVVCGVAALIRAVRAVDGPVMMVGYSQGAAVIRAFLAHPSSAALTERVLAVGLVADPHQPPGTVAGCAGWGVAGPGAAIPSEVPAFWVGAPDDVICNASDDSLIRDVADLTDSLSMLHMRRWVAAMCAAVMSRRMQNADRTSVTPRQWRRDAQRLRAAFHEVRGYLPSDITVGKWRLTNVRGGRHISYDGEPYRRAPLTDPDVTGCQVLAQWLQVEATMHRCGIALAA
;
A
#
# COMPACT_ATOMS: atom_id res chain seq x y z
N MET A 1 -32.05 36.64 9.48
CA MET A 1 -31.56 35.34 8.92
C MET A 1 -30.06 35.47 8.79
N GLU A 2 -29.34 35.35 9.90
CA GLU A 2 -27.89 35.29 9.93
C GLU A 2 -27.48 33.88 9.59
N SER A 3 -26.91 33.64 8.40
CA SER A 3 -26.23 32.44 8.08
C SER A 3 -24.98 32.39 8.92
N MET A 4 -25.01 31.67 10.03
CA MET A 4 -23.79 31.28 10.75
C MET A 4 -22.93 30.50 9.78
N ASN A 5 -21.89 31.16 9.27
CA ASN A 5 -20.80 30.53 8.55
C ASN A 5 -20.01 29.75 9.60
N GLU A 6 -20.51 28.54 9.94
CA GLU A 6 -19.76 27.63 10.79
C GLU A 6 -18.44 27.34 10.08
N VAL A 7 -17.36 27.88 10.59
CA VAL A 7 -16.00 27.54 10.13
C VAL A 7 -15.79 26.08 10.50
N ARG A 8 -16.17 25.20 9.58
CA ARG A 8 -16.03 23.76 9.77
C ARG A 8 -14.55 23.41 9.72
N THR A 9 -14.07 22.72 10.73
CA THR A 9 -12.69 22.22 10.80
C THR A 9 -12.35 21.46 9.52
N PRO A 10 -11.26 21.79 8.83
CA PRO A 10 -10.85 21.06 7.63
C PRO A 10 -10.54 19.60 7.98
N ILE A 11 -10.76 18.69 7.03
CA ILE A 11 -10.40 17.29 7.15
C ILE A 11 -8.89 17.17 6.89
N THR A 12 -8.14 16.57 7.81
CA THR A 12 -6.72 16.34 7.59
C THR A 12 -6.50 15.00 6.88
N VAL A 13 -5.84 15.03 5.72
CA VAL A 13 -5.40 13.83 5.00
C VAL A 13 -3.96 13.51 5.39
N LEU A 14 -3.77 12.39 6.07
CA LEU A 14 -2.46 11.87 6.44
C LEU A 14 -1.94 10.94 5.34
N ALA A 15 -0.85 11.32 4.69
CA ALA A 15 -0.25 10.59 3.59
C ALA A 15 0.96 9.77 4.06
N VAL A 16 0.92 8.46 3.81
CA VAL A 16 1.95 7.48 4.19
C VAL A 16 2.56 6.88 2.93
N GLY A 17 3.76 7.28 2.59
CA GLY A 17 4.44 6.88 1.36
C GLY A 17 4.87 5.42 1.31
N GLY A 18 5.28 4.97 0.14
CA GLY A 18 5.82 3.64 -0.11
C GLY A 18 7.29 3.49 0.27
N THR A 19 7.82 2.29 0.07
CA THR A 19 9.25 1.98 0.30
C THR A 19 10.14 2.96 -0.47
N GLY A 20 11.06 3.61 0.25
CA GLY A 20 12.00 4.58 -0.32
C GLY A 20 11.47 5.99 -0.51
N GLU A 21 10.17 6.27 -0.31
CA GLU A 21 9.62 7.62 -0.39
C GLU A 21 9.81 8.44 0.89
N SER A 22 10.16 7.78 2.00
CA SER A 22 10.50 8.37 3.29
C SER A 22 11.77 7.74 3.85
N TYR A 23 12.32 8.28 4.94
CA TYR A 23 13.57 7.84 5.55
C TYR A 23 13.55 8.05 7.07
N PRO A 24 14.46 7.42 7.83
CA PRO A 24 14.56 7.64 9.28
C PRO A 24 14.80 9.12 9.60
N GLY A 25 13.94 9.70 10.45
CA GLY A 25 14.03 11.12 10.80
C GLY A 25 13.45 12.09 9.76
N ASP A 26 12.61 11.60 8.86
CA ASP A 26 11.89 12.44 7.90
C ASP A 26 10.86 13.32 8.63
N GLU A 27 11.11 14.63 8.67
CA GLU A 27 10.27 15.63 9.32
C GLU A 27 9.44 16.47 8.31
N ARG A 28 9.46 16.11 7.03
CA ARG A 28 8.65 16.80 6.03
C ARG A 28 7.17 16.74 6.41
N THR A 29 6.47 17.82 6.13
CA THR A 29 5.00 17.89 6.26
C THR A 29 4.32 17.94 4.91
N GLU A 30 5.00 18.39 3.88
CA GLU A 30 4.54 18.44 2.50
C GLU A 30 4.46 17.03 1.91
N VAL A 31 3.36 16.72 1.26
CA VAL A 31 3.16 15.43 0.59
C VAL A 31 3.92 15.42 -0.73
N THR A 32 4.70 14.38 -0.95
CA THR A 32 5.52 14.21 -2.16
C THR A 32 5.35 12.80 -2.72
N GLY A 33 5.95 12.53 -3.88
CA GLY A 33 5.90 11.22 -4.52
C GLY A 33 4.51 10.83 -5.02
N MET A 34 4.21 9.55 -4.99
CA MET A 34 2.96 8.98 -5.52
C MET A 34 1.70 9.66 -4.95
N LEU A 35 1.70 9.94 -3.66
CA LEU A 35 0.52 10.46 -2.98
C LEU A 35 0.29 11.97 -3.19
N ALA A 36 1.26 12.70 -3.74
CA ALA A 36 1.02 14.07 -4.19
C ALA A 36 -0.08 14.11 -5.27
N GLY A 37 -0.12 13.11 -6.17
CA GLY A 37 -1.19 13.00 -7.17
C GLY A 37 -2.60 12.85 -6.56
N VAL A 38 -2.71 12.37 -5.32
CA VAL A 38 -3.98 12.36 -4.56
C VAL A 38 -4.23 13.71 -3.94
N THR A 39 -3.28 14.23 -3.16
CA THR A 39 -3.48 15.41 -2.32
C THR A 39 -3.61 16.70 -3.11
N ASP A 40 -2.94 16.82 -4.24
CA ASP A 40 -3.03 17.98 -5.13
C ASP A 40 -4.37 18.07 -5.88
N ALA A 41 -5.08 16.93 -5.98
CA ALA A 41 -6.41 16.87 -6.57
C ALA A 41 -7.55 17.09 -5.57
N LEU A 42 -7.25 17.27 -4.28
CA LEU A 42 -8.26 17.55 -3.24
C LEU A 42 -8.65 19.03 -3.23
N ASP A 43 -9.89 19.31 -2.87
CA ASP A 43 -10.40 20.67 -2.76
C ASP A 43 -10.05 21.33 -1.41
N HIS A 44 -10.47 22.58 -1.23
CA HIS A 44 -10.19 23.44 -0.07
C HIS A 44 -10.73 22.92 1.28
N ARG A 45 -11.54 21.86 1.29
CA ARG A 45 -12.06 21.23 2.51
C ARG A 45 -11.00 20.41 3.24
N PHE A 46 -9.89 20.15 2.58
CA PHE A 46 -8.84 19.28 3.05
C PHE A 46 -7.54 20.03 3.32
N THR A 47 -6.81 19.55 4.31
CA THR A 47 -5.41 19.85 4.51
C THR A 47 -4.63 18.56 4.47
N SER A 48 -3.47 18.54 3.82
CA SER A 48 -2.70 17.31 3.65
C SER A 48 -1.40 17.37 4.44
N ARG A 49 -0.99 16.24 5.01
CA ARG A 49 0.24 16.15 5.78
C ARG A 49 0.94 14.83 5.53
N TRP A 50 2.24 14.92 5.25
CA TRP A 50 3.12 13.76 5.16
C TRP A 50 3.38 13.14 6.53
N VAL A 51 3.45 11.81 6.59
CA VAL A 51 3.81 11.05 7.78
C VAL A 51 5.16 10.40 7.55
N GLY A 52 6.22 11.00 8.09
CA GLY A 52 7.58 10.49 7.98
C GLY A 52 7.79 9.23 8.81
N TYR A 53 8.41 8.20 8.19
CA TYR A 53 8.81 6.96 8.83
C TYR A 53 9.96 6.33 8.02
N PRO A 54 10.65 5.26 8.50
CA PRO A 54 11.81 4.73 7.78
C PRO A 54 11.57 4.29 6.35
N ALA A 55 10.35 3.86 5.98
CA ALA A 55 9.96 3.40 4.64
C ALA A 55 10.96 2.41 4.02
N SER A 56 11.47 1.49 4.84
CA SER A 56 12.59 0.61 4.51
C SER A 56 12.12 -0.81 4.20
N TYR A 57 12.80 -1.45 3.26
CA TYR A 57 12.65 -2.87 2.95
C TYR A 57 14.04 -3.51 2.87
N GLY A 58 14.66 -3.76 4.04
CA GLY A 58 15.98 -4.34 4.12
C GLY A 58 17.02 -3.65 3.24
N PRO A 59 17.83 -4.42 2.49
CA PRO A 59 18.93 -3.86 1.69
C PRO A 59 18.51 -2.92 0.56
N THR A 60 17.23 -2.90 0.17
CA THR A 60 16.74 -1.99 -0.89
C THR A 60 16.81 -0.51 -0.46
N ALA A 61 16.73 -0.26 0.85
CA ALA A 61 16.91 1.06 1.44
C ALA A 61 18.38 1.36 1.83
N GLY A 62 19.33 0.57 1.32
CA GLY A 62 20.76 0.69 1.62
C GLY A 62 21.28 -0.41 2.54
N ARG A 63 22.62 -0.50 2.69
CA ARG A 63 23.28 -1.56 3.46
C ARG A 63 22.78 -1.73 4.90
N ASN A 64 22.35 -0.64 5.51
CA ASN A 64 21.83 -0.61 6.88
C ASN A 64 20.31 -0.51 6.92
N GLY A 65 19.63 -0.85 5.83
CA GLY A 65 18.18 -0.78 5.72
C GLY A 65 17.49 -1.63 6.79
N MET A 66 16.47 -1.04 7.42
CA MET A 66 15.61 -1.70 8.40
C MET A 66 14.76 -2.78 7.70
N ALA A 67 14.46 -3.87 8.39
CA ALA A 67 13.51 -4.87 7.89
C ALA A 67 12.13 -4.25 7.64
N TYR A 68 11.40 -4.78 6.67
CA TYR A 68 10.06 -4.30 6.33
C TYR A 68 9.12 -4.28 7.54
N VAL A 69 9.06 -5.38 8.29
CA VAL A 69 8.19 -5.49 9.47
C VAL A 69 8.52 -4.45 10.53
N ASP A 70 9.81 -4.20 10.80
CA ASP A 70 10.24 -3.18 11.77
C ASP A 70 9.92 -1.76 11.27
N SER A 71 10.05 -1.53 9.95
CA SER A 71 9.69 -0.26 9.30
C SER A 71 8.18 0.02 9.40
N VAL A 72 7.33 -0.98 9.20
CA VAL A 72 5.87 -0.88 9.37
C VAL A 72 5.54 -0.52 10.82
N VAL A 73 6.18 -1.16 11.82
CA VAL A 73 5.98 -0.83 13.24
C VAL A 73 6.34 0.63 13.53
N CYS A 74 7.46 1.12 12.99
CA CYS A 74 7.84 2.52 13.09
C CYS A 74 6.80 3.45 12.42
N GLY A 75 6.26 3.04 11.28
CA GLY A 75 5.21 3.76 10.55
C GLY A 75 3.92 3.88 11.37
N VAL A 76 3.49 2.79 12.02
CA VAL A 76 2.33 2.81 12.93
C VAL A 76 2.52 3.80 14.07
N ALA A 77 3.70 3.78 14.70
CA ALA A 77 4.01 4.72 15.78
C ALA A 77 4.04 6.19 15.27
N ALA A 78 4.54 6.43 14.05
CA ALA A 78 4.52 7.73 13.41
C ALA A 78 3.08 8.20 13.12
N LEU A 79 2.25 7.32 12.58
CA LEU A 79 0.85 7.61 12.25
C LEU A 79 0.02 7.89 13.52
N ILE A 80 0.23 7.14 14.61
CA ILE A 80 -0.38 7.43 15.92
C ILE A 80 -0.02 8.85 16.39
N ARG A 81 1.25 9.24 16.28
CA ARG A 81 1.68 10.61 16.64
C ARG A 81 1.04 11.66 15.73
N ALA A 82 0.97 11.39 14.42
CA ALA A 82 0.39 12.31 13.45
C ALA A 82 -1.11 12.55 13.71
N VAL A 83 -1.89 11.49 13.99
CA VAL A 83 -3.32 11.62 14.34
C VAL A 83 -3.51 12.40 15.64
N ARG A 84 -2.65 12.20 16.64
CA ARG A 84 -2.71 12.95 17.91
C ARG A 84 -2.33 14.42 17.77
N ALA A 85 -1.52 14.75 16.77
CA ALA A 85 -1.02 16.10 16.52
C ALA A 85 -1.97 16.98 15.69
N VAL A 86 -3.08 16.44 15.22
CA VAL A 86 -4.08 17.19 14.45
C VAL A 86 -5.43 17.14 15.16
N ASP A 87 -6.22 18.19 15.02
CA ASP A 87 -7.56 18.28 15.55
C ASP A 87 -8.60 17.86 14.49
N GLY A 88 -9.75 17.39 14.96
CA GLY A 88 -10.89 17.05 14.10
C GLY A 88 -10.74 15.72 13.34
N PRO A 89 -11.54 15.54 12.29
CA PRO A 89 -11.58 14.29 11.53
C PRO A 89 -10.35 14.13 10.64
N VAL A 90 -9.94 12.87 10.42
CA VAL A 90 -8.83 12.52 9.56
C VAL A 90 -9.25 11.54 8.47
N MET A 91 -8.62 11.64 7.32
CA MET A 91 -8.58 10.58 6.32
C MET A 91 -7.12 10.13 6.13
N MET A 92 -6.91 8.91 5.70
CA MET A 92 -5.56 8.38 5.50
C MET A 92 -5.40 7.88 4.09
N VAL A 93 -4.26 8.18 3.45
CA VAL A 93 -3.91 7.63 2.15
C VAL A 93 -2.55 6.96 2.26
N GLY A 94 -2.45 5.72 1.75
CA GLY A 94 -1.22 4.93 1.82
C GLY A 94 -0.85 4.36 0.46
N TYR A 95 0.42 4.41 0.14
CA TYR A 95 0.95 3.79 -1.07
C TYR A 95 1.88 2.63 -0.72
N SER A 96 1.68 1.46 -1.34
CA SER A 96 2.54 0.30 -1.19
C SER A 96 2.76 -0.05 0.31
N GLN A 97 3.97 0.03 0.85
CA GLN A 97 4.25 -0.18 2.28
C GLN A 97 3.40 0.75 3.18
N GLY A 98 3.10 1.98 2.75
CA GLY A 98 2.23 2.90 3.48
C GLY A 98 0.81 2.39 3.65
N ALA A 99 0.27 1.62 2.69
CA ALA A 99 -1.01 0.94 2.82
C ALA A 99 -0.98 -0.11 3.94
N ALA A 100 0.11 -0.89 4.05
CA ALA A 100 0.31 -1.83 5.14
C ALA A 100 0.43 -1.13 6.51
N VAL A 101 1.09 0.04 6.57
CA VAL A 101 1.14 0.87 7.79
C VAL A 101 -0.26 1.29 8.23
N ILE A 102 -1.11 1.76 7.31
CA ILE A 102 -2.50 2.16 7.64
C ILE A 102 -3.29 0.96 8.15
N ARG A 103 -3.22 -0.20 7.50
CA ARG A 103 -3.89 -1.41 7.98
C ARG A 103 -3.43 -1.81 9.38
N ALA A 104 -2.13 -1.80 9.61
CA ALA A 104 -1.55 -2.13 10.90
C ALA A 104 -1.95 -1.09 11.97
N PHE A 105 -2.06 0.19 11.62
CA PHE A 105 -2.59 1.23 12.51
C PHE A 105 -4.04 0.93 12.91
N LEU A 106 -4.92 0.65 11.95
CA LEU A 106 -6.34 0.40 12.23
C LEU A 106 -6.56 -0.82 13.13
N ALA A 107 -5.69 -1.81 13.07
CA ALA A 107 -5.74 -3.02 13.91
C ALA A 107 -4.96 -2.88 15.23
N HIS A 108 -4.22 -1.79 15.45
CA HIS A 108 -3.35 -1.67 16.61
C HIS A 108 -4.13 -1.25 17.85
N PRO A 109 -3.99 -1.95 19.02
CA PRO A 109 -4.78 -1.64 20.23
C PRO A 109 -4.64 -0.18 20.71
N SER A 110 -3.45 0.42 20.57
CA SER A 110 -3.19 1.80 20.99
C SER A 110 -3.80 2.87 20.07
N SER A 111 -4.34 2.49 18.91
CA SER A 111 -5.02 3.39 17.97
C SER A 111 -6.54 3.27 18.02
N ALA A 112 -7.12 2.36 18.79
CA ALA A 112 -8.56 2.11 18.83
C ALA A 112 -9.39 3.41 18.99
N ALA A 113 -9.10 4.21 20.01
CA ALA A 113 -9.78 5.50 20.22
C ALA A 113 -9.47 6.55 19.14
N LEU A 114 -8.35 6.42 18.43
CA LEU A 114 -7.98 7.31 17.32
C LEU A 114 -8.71 6.92 16.03
N THR A 115 -9.05 5.65 15.87
CA THR A 115 -9.76 5.12 14.70
C THR A 115 -11.16 5.74 14.58
N GLU A 116 -11.80 6.11 15.68
CA GLU A 116 -13.09 6.81 15.69
C GLU A 116 -13.05 8.16 14.95
N ARG A 117 -11.87 8.75 14.79
CA ARG A 117 -11.64 9.99 14.04
C ARG A 117 -11.35 9.76 12.55
N VAL A 118 -11.16 8.50 12.15
CA VAL A 118 -10.83 8.14 10.76
C VAL A 118 -12.10 8.03 9.95
N LEU A 119 -12.32 8.97 9.04
CA LEU A 119 -13.51 9.01 8.19
C LEU A 119 -13.43 8.02 7.04
N ALA A 120 -12.24 7.84 6.47
CA ALA A 120 -12.02 6.96 5.33
C ALA A 120 -10.53 6.67 5.12
N VAL A 121 -10.22 5.58 4.41
CA VAL A 121 -8.85 5.24 4.01
C VAL A 121 -8.77 4.95 2.52
N GLY A 122 -7.71 5.45 1.88
CA GLY A 122 -7.38 5.18 0.48
C GLY A 122 -6.07 4.41 0.38
N LEU A 123 -6.07 3.30 -0.34
CA LEU A 123 -4.94 2.38 -0.42
C LEU A 123 -4.52 2.20 -1.88
N VAL A 124 -3.33 2.72 -2.21
CA VAL A 124 -2.75 2.62 -3.56
C VAL A 124 -1.73 1.48 -3.56
N ALA A 125 -1.88 0.53 -4.47
CA ALA A 125 -1.01 -0.64 -4.59
C ALA A 125 -0.81 -1.39 -3.26
N ASP A 126 -1.90 -1.67 -2.55
CA ASP A 126 -1.89 -2.32 -1.24
C ASP A 126 -1.32 -3.75 -1.33
N PRO A 127 -0.20 -4.08 -0.63
CA PRO A 127 0.37 -5.42 -0.64
C PRO A 127 -0.53 -6.48 0.04
N HIS A 128 -1.62 -6.05 0.66
CA HIS A 128 -2.64 -6.89 1.27
C HIS A 128 -4.02 -6.73 0.61
N GLN A 129 -4.07 -6.25 -0.63
CA GLN A 129 -5.33 -6.05 -1.36
C GLN A 129 -6.13 -7.35 -1.45
N PRO A 130 -7.42 -7.36 -1.04
CA PRO A 130 -8.28 -8.54 -1.22
C PRO A 130 -8.59 -8.78 -2.70
N PRO A 131 -8.78 -10.05 -3.11
CA PRO A 131 -9.15 -10.39 -4.49
C PRO A 131 -10.47 -9.74 -4.88
N GLY A 132 -10.55 -9.29 -6.14
CA GLY A 132 -11.78 -8.74 -6.71
C GLY A 132 -12.18 -7.34 -6.23
N THR A 133 -11.43 -6.73 -5.30
CA THR A 133 -11.68 -5.37 -4.81
C THR A 133 -11.49 -4.31 -5.91
N VAL A 134 -10.52 -4.53 -6.78
CA VAL A 134 -10.25 -3.68 -7.95
C VAL A 134 -10.56 -4.45 -9.22
N ALA A 135 -11.22 -3.82 -10.17
CA ALA A 135 -11.57 -4.43 -11.46
C ALA A 135 -10.32 -4.99 -12.17
N GLY A 136 -10.36 -6.27 -12.51
CA GLY A 136 -9.25 -7.00 -13.13
C GLY A 136 -8.20 -7.54 -12.17
N CYS A 137 -8.26 -7.22 -10.87
CA CYS A 137 -7.37 -7.78 -9.85
C CYS A 137 -8.06 -8.97 -9.17
N ALA A 138 -7.84 -10.18 -9.69
CA ALA A 138 -8.44 -11.41 -9.16
C ALA A 138 -7.56 -12.10 -8.10
N GLY A 139 -6.28 -11.71 -7.99
CA GLY A 139 -5.34 -12.23 -7.02
C GLY A 139 -5.35 -11.45 -5.70
N TRP A 140 -4.60 -11.94 -4.74
CA TRP A 140 -4.29 -11.23 -3.50
C TRP A 140 -3.14 -10.24 -3.69
N GLY A 141 -3.05 -9.25 -2.83
CA GLY A 141 -1.79 -8.53 -2.63
C GLY A 141 -0.67 -9.50 -2.26
N VAL A 142 0.56 -9.16 -2.63
CA VAL A 142 1.75 -10.04 -2.53
C VAL A 142 2.02 -10.55 -1.11
N ALA A 143 1.71 -9.76 -0.10
CA ALA A 143 1.86 -10.13 1.31
C ALA A 143 0.65 -10.90 1.88
N GLY A 144 -0.30 -11.28 1.02
CA GLY A 144 -1.50 -12.03 1.42
C GLY A 144 -2.47 -11.23 2.27
N PRO A 145 -3.41 -11.92 2.95
CA PRO A 145 -4.37 -11.24 3.81
C PRO A 145 -3.65 -10.53 4.95
N GLY A 146 -3.80 -9.21 5.00
CA GLY A 146 -3.28 -8.38 6.10
C GLY A 146 -4.30 -8.19 7.22
N ALA A 147 -4.00 -7.27 8.13
CA ALA A 147 -4.95 -6.86 9.15
C ALA A 147 -6.25 -6.36 8.49
N ALA A 148 -7.38 -6.79 9.04
CA ALA A 148 -8.68 -6.38 8.56
C ALA A 148 -8.89 -4.87 8.79
N ILE A 149 -9.48 -4.20 7.82
CA ILE A 149 -9.97 -2.84 8.00
C ILE A 149 -11.34 -2.97 8.68
N PRO A 150 -11.58 -2.24 9.78
CA PRO A 150 -12.88 -2.22 10.44
C PRO A 150 -14.00 -1.84 9.46
N SER A 151 -15.14 -2.52 9.52
CA SER A 151 -16.26 -2.32 8.59
C SER A 151 -16.86 -0.91 8.64
N GLU A 152 -16.70 -0.24 9.78
CA GLU A 152 -17.13 1.15 10.00
C GLU A 152 -16.21 2.19 9.35
N VAL A 153 -15.03 1.78 8.85
CA VAL A 153 -14.09 2.66 8.15
C VAL A 153 -14.19 2.42 6.65
N PRO A 154 -14.82 3.31 5.87
CA PRO A 154 -14.85 3.22 4.43
C PRO A 154 -13.45 3.12 3.84
N ALA A 155 -13.25 2.17 2.92
CA ALA A 155 -11.96 1.93 2.32
C ALA A 155 -12.06 1.85 0.79
N PHE A 156 -11.10 2.45 0.09
CA PHE A 156 -11.01 2.42 -1.36
C PHE A 156 -9.63 1.99 -1.82
N TRP A 157 -9.59 1.11 -2.81
CA TRP A 157 -8.35 0.58 -3.36
C TRP A 157 -8.12 1.07 -4.77
N VAL A 158 -6.89 1.47 -5.02
CA VAL A 158 -6.35 1.74 -6.36
C VAL A 158 -5.26 0.72 -6.64
N GLY A 159 -5.47 -0.13 -7.63
CA GLY A 159 -4.57 -1.21 -8.00
C GLY A 159 -4.57 -1.47 -9.49
N ALA A 160 -3.60 -2.23 -9.99
CA ALA A 160 -3.48 -2.61 -11.38
C ALA A 160 -3.29 -4.12 -11.54
N PRO A 161 -3.92 -4.76 -12.55
CA PRO A 161 -3.78 -6.21 -12.77
C PRO A 161 -2.34 -6.68 -12.99
N ASP A 162 -1.50 -5.83 -13.59
CA ASP A 162 -0.10 -6.13 -13.89
C ASP A 162 0.87 -5.65 -12.78
N ASP A 163 0.37 -5.15 -11.65
CA ASP A 163 1.16 -4.82 -10.47
C ASP A 163 1.08 -5.97 -9.45
N VAL A 164 2.16 -6.75 -9.37
CA VAL A 164 2.25 -7.91 -8.47
C VAL A 164 2.12 -7.55 -7.00
N ILE A 165 2.41 -6.30 -6.62
CA ILE A 165 2.30 -5.87 -5.22
C ILE A 165 0.84 -5.96 -4.76
N CYS A 166 -0.11 -5.51 -5.56
CA CYS A 166 -1.53 -5.54 -5.21
C CYS A 166 -2.32 -6.68 -5.88
N ASN A 167 -1.73 -7.40 -6.84
CA ASN A 167 -2.39 -8.47 -7.57
C ASN A 167 -1.43 -9.61 -7.93
N ALA A 168 -1.02 -10.38 -6.95
CA ALA A 168 -0.26 -11.62 -7.15
C ALA A 168 -1.20 -12.81 -7.31
N SER A 169 -0.89 -13.75 -8.20
CA SER A 169 -1.68 -14.98 -8.34
C SER A 169 -1.61 -15.84 -7.07
N ASP A 170 -2.63 -16.66 -6.83
CA ASP A 170 -2.71 -17.52 -5.64
C ASP A 170 -1.49 -18.44 -5.48
N ASP A 171 -0.89 -18.82 -6.60
CA ASP A 171 0.23 -19.75 -6.66
C ASP A 171 1.58 -19.05 -6.96
N SER A 172 1.61 -17.72 -6.83
CA SER A 172 2.82 -16.92 -7.13
C SER A 172 3.98 -17.26 -6.22
N LEU A 173 5.15 -17.48 -6.83
CA LEU A 173 6.42 -17.60 -6.08
C LEU A 173 6.85 -16.26 -5.45
N ILE A 174 6.34 -15.14 -5.96
CA ILE A 174 6.66 -13.82 -5.41
C ILE A 174 6.08 -13.66 -4.01
N ARG A 175 4.93 -14.30 -3.73
CA ARG A 175 4.34 -14.33 -2.39
C ARG A 175 5.25 -15.06 -1.39
N ASP A 176 5.84 -16.19 -1.81
CA ASP A 176 6.81 -16.92 -0.97
C ASP A 176 8.07 -16.07 -0.74
N VAL A 177 8.54 -15.33 -1.75
CA VAL A 177 9.67 -14.40 -1.61
C VAL A 177 9.32 -13.27 -0.64
N ALA A 178 8.11 -12.72 -0.71
CA ALA A 178 7.67 -11.69 0.22
C ALA A 178 7.71 -12.19 1.67
N ASP A 179 7.16 -13.39 1.93
CA ASP A 179 7.16 -14.00 3.27
C ASP A 179 8.56 -14.28 3.82
N LEU A 180 9.52 -14.61 2.94
CA LEU A 180 10.90 -14.91 3.35
C LEU A 180 11.76 -13.66 3.52
N THR A 181 11.33 -12.52 2.98
CA THR A 181 12.14 -11.28 2.96
C THR A 181 11.57 -10.15 3.82
N ASP A 182 10.40 -10.31 4.41
CA ASP A 182 9.74 -9.30 5.27
C ASP A 182 10.61 -8.88 6.47
N SER A 183 11.35 -9.83 7.04
CA SER A 183 12.27 -9.65 8.17
C SER A 183 13.74 -9.47 7.74
N LEU A 184 14.02 -9.36 6.43
CA LEU A 184 15.38 -9.25 5.90
C LEU A 184 16.04 -7.93 6.33
N SER A 185 17.18 -8.04 7.03
CA SER A 185 18.07 -6.93 7.34
C SER A 185 19.51 -7.38 7.38
N MET A 186 20.39 -6.69 6.68
CA MET A 186 21.83 -7.01 6.68
C MET A 186 22.47 -6.77 8.05
N LEU A 187 21.96 -5.83 8.86
CA LEU A 187 22.41 -5.61 10.22
C LEU A 187 22.02 -6.75 11.17
N HIS A 188 20.91 -7.43 10.88
CA HIS A 188 20.33 -8.47 11.73
C HIS A 188 20.21 -9.81 10.99
N MET A 189 21.21 -10.17 10.19
CA MET A 189 21.21 -11.37 9.35
C MET A 189 20.88 -12.66 10.13
N ARG A 190 21.38 -12.80 11.36
CA ARG A 190 21.06 -13.97 12.21
C ARG A 190 19.59 -14.04 12.56
N ARG A 191 18.94 -12.88 12.86
CA ARG A 191 17.51 -12.80 13.15
C ARG A 191 16.69 -13.16 11.91
N TRP A 192 17.09 -12.66 10.74
CA TRP A 192 16.46 -13.00 9.48
C TRP A 192 16.53 -14.49 9.16
N VAL A 193 17.74 -15.09 9.23
CA VAL A 193 17.93 -16.55 9.00
C VAL A 193 17.07 -17.37 9.97
N ALA A 194 17.03 -17.00 11.25
CA ALA A 194 16.19 -17.69 12.23
C ALA A 194 14.70 -17.56 11.90
N ALA A 195 14.23 -16.38 11.50
CA ALA A 195 12.84 -16.13 11.09
C ALA A 195 12.47 -16.94 9.83
N MET A 196 13.36 -16.94 8.82
CA MET A 196 13.20 -17.71 7.60
C MET A 196 13.14 -19.23 7.88
N CYS A 197 14.07 -19.76 8.69
CA CYS A 197 14.03 -21.16 9.11
C CYS A 197 12.74 -21.49 9.87
N ALA A 198 12.30 -20.62 10.77
CA ALA A 198 11.05 -20.79 11.52
C ALA A 198 9.83 -20.78 10.58
N ALA A 199 9.77 -19.87 9.59
CA ALA A 199 8.69 -19.81 8.60
C ALA A 199 8.62 -21.09 7.76
N VAL A 200 9.76 -21.57 7.27
CA VAL A 200 9.86 -22.83 6.49
C VAL A 200 9.47 -24.04 7.33
N MET A 201 10.01 -24.17 8.54
CA MET A 201 9.75 -25.32 9.43
C MET A 201 8.31 -25.35 9.94
N SER A 202 7.72 -24.20 10.23
CA SER A 202 6.32 -24.09 10.71
C SER A 202 5.29 -24.00 9.58
N ARG A 203 5.73 -24.08 8.31
CA ARG A 203 4.87 -23.92 7.13
C ARG A 203 3.99 -22.64 7.16
N ARG A 204 4.56 -21.54 7.65
CA ARG A 204 3.83 -20.26 7.73
C ARG A 204 3.88 -19.43 6.44
N MET A 205 4.57 -19.90 5.41
CA MET A 205 4.55 -19.25 4.09
C MET A 205 3.18 -19.44 3.44
N GLN A 206 2.74 -18.46 2.69
CA GLN A 206 1.42 -18.44 2.04
C GLN A 206 1.18 -19.67 1.13
N ASN A 207 2.24 -20.19 0.49
CA ASN A 207 2.17 -21.35 -0.39
C ASN A 207 2.91 -22.58 0.19
N ALA A 208 3.08 -22.68 1.50
CA ALA A 208 3.83 -23.76 2.16
C ALA A 208 3.31 -25.17 1.84
N ASP A 209 2.00 -25.34 1.66
CA ASP A 209 1.39 -26.65 1.33
C ASP A 209 1.62 -27.06 -0.12
N ARG A 210 2.17 -26.17 -0.95
CA ARG A 210 2.39 -26.40 -2.39
C ARG A 210 3.82 -26.78 -2.73
N THR A 211 4.73 -26.79 -1.75
CA THR A 211 6.15 -27.15 -1.92
C THR A 211 6.38 -28.62 -1.53
N SER A 212 6.21 -29.55 -2.45
CA SER A 212 6.61 -30.93 -2.27
C SER A 212 7.59 -31.36 -3.37
N VAL A 213 8.60 -32.18 -3.01
CA VAL A 213 9.66 -32.62 -3.94
C VAL A 213 9.19 -33.85 -4.71
N THR A 214 8.31 -33.67 -5.70
CA THR A 214 7.85 -34.76 -6.58
C THR A 214 8.00 -34.37 -8.06
N PRO A 215 8.08 -35.34 -9.02
CA PRO A 215 8.14 -35.01 -10.45
C PRO A 215 6.93 -34.22 -10.96
N ARG A 216 5.73 -34.38 -10.34
CA ARG A 216 4.54 -33.58 -10.64
C ARG A 216 4.69 -32.15 -10.15
N GLN A 217 5.37 -31.96 -9.02
CA GLN A 217 5.64 -30.65 -8.45
C GLN A 217 6.61 -29.85 -9.32
N TRP A 218 7.61 -30.46 -9.93
CA TRP A 218 8.55 -29.75 -10.81
C TRP A 218 7.87 -29.10 -12.02
N ARG A 219 6.86 -29.76 -12.62
CA ARG A 219 6.09 -29.14 -13.70
C ARG A 219 5.28 -27.94 -13.19
N ARG A 220 4.71 -28.06 -12.00
CA ARG A 220 3.98 -26.96 -11.35
C ARG A 220 4.93 -25.83 -10.97
N ASP A 221 6.09 -26.14 -10.41
CA ASP A 221 7.08 -25.13 -10.05
C ASP A 221 7.64 -24.41 -11.28
N ALA A 222 7.79 -25.09 -12.41
CA ALA A 222 8.15 -24.46 -13.68
C ALA A 222 7.03 -23.51 -14.19
N GLN A 223 5.76 -23.86 -13.99
CA GLN A 223 4.63 -22.97 -14.31
C GLN A 223 4.59 -21.76 -13.36
N ARG A 224 4.79 -21.98 -12.06
CA ARG A 224 4.89 -20.94 -11.04
C ARG A 224 6.05 -19.97 -11.34
N LEU A 225 7.20 -20.50 -11.73
CA LEU A 225 8.36 -19.67 -12.10
C LEU A 225 8.07 -18.81 -13.35
N ARG A 226 7.35 -19.37 -14.34
CA ARG A 226 6.89 -18.60 -15.50
C ARG A 226 5.92 -17.49 -15.10
N ALA A 227 4.93 -17.82 -14.26
CA ALA A 227 3.97 -16.83 -13.76
C ALA A 227 4.70 -15.72 -12.99
N ALA A 228 5.59 -16.07 -12.07
CA ALA A 228 6.41 -15.11 -11.33
C ALA A 228 7.23 -14.19 -12.24
N PHE A 229 7.80 -14.73 -13.33
CA PHE A 229 8.53 -13.92 -14.31
C PHE A 229 7.61 -12.89 -15.01
N HIS A 230 6.38 -13.27 -15.35
CA HIS A 230 5.41 -12.36 -15.93
C HIS A 230 4.94 -11.29 -14.93
N GLU A 231 4.71 -11.68 -13.68
CA GLU A 231 4.30 -10.79 -12.59
C GLU A 231 5.39 -9.75 -12.26
N VAL A 232 6.64 -10.21 -12.09
CA VAL A 232 7.78 -9.33 -11.84
C VAL A 232 8.01 -8.37 -13.01
N ARG A 233 7.73 -8.80 -14.24
CA ARG A 233 7.91 -7.94 -15.41
C ARG A 233 7.04 -6.67 -15.34
N GLY A 234 5.82 -6.74 -14.80
CA GLY A 234 4.97 -5.58 -14.59
C GLY A 234 5.52 -4.62 -13.53
N TYR A 235 6.17 -5.17 -12.50
CA TYR A 235 6.78 -4.42 -11.41
C TYR A 235 8.09 -3.72 -11.84
N LEU A 236 8.93 -4.37 -12.66
CA LEU A 236 10.20 -3.81 -13.09
C LEU A 236 9.98 -2.50 -13.89
N PRO A 237 10.96 -1.56 -13.86
CA PRO A 237 10.86 -0.32 -14.63
C PRO A 237 10.57 -0.54 -16.11
N SER A 238 9.91 0.43 -16.73
CA SER A 238 9.69 0.46 -18.20
C SER A 238 10.99 0.55 -18.98
N ASP A 239 12.01 1.19 -18.42
CA ASP A 239 13.35 1.32 -19.00
C ASP A 239 14.39 0.72 -18.06
N ILE A 240 15.06 -0.31 -18.51
CA ILE A 240 16.12 -1.00 -17.77
C ILE A 240 17.44 -0.77 -18.48
N THR A 241 18.39 -0.13 -17.82
CA THR A 241 19.75 0.08 -18.33
C THR A 241 20.73 -0.90 -17.70
N VAL A 242 21.34 -1.73 -18.50
CA VAL A 242 22.40 -2.67 -18.09
C VAL A 242 23.68 -2.33 -18.84
N GLY A 243 24.60 -1.65 -18.19
CA GLY A 243 25.82 -1.15 -18.80
C GLY A 243 25.50 -0.18 -19.95
N LYS A 244 25.81 -0.57 -21.21
CA LYS A 244 25.54 0.20 -22.41
C LYS A 244 24.20 -0.14 -23.09
N TRP A 245 23.49 -1.13 -22.57
CA TRP A 245 22.25 -1.63 -23.14
C TRP A 245 21.05 -1.01 -22.46
N ARG A 246 20.15 -0.42 -23.24
CA ARG A 246 18.83 0.03 -22.78
C ARG A 246 17.79 -0.99 -23.27
N LEU A 247 17.11 -1.62 -22.33
CA LEU A 247 16.04 -2.56 -22.60
C LEU A 247 14.70 -1.89 -22.24
N THR A 248 13.79 -1.83 -23.20
CA THR A 248 12.45 -1.29 -22.95
C THR A 248 11.52 -2.43 -22.52
N ASN A 249 10.92 -2.27 -21.36
CA ASN A 249 9.90 -3.15 -20.83
C ASN A 249 8.52 -2.51 -20.97
N VAL A 250 7.85 -2.75 -22.08
CA VAL A 250 6.52 -2.16 -22.41
C VAL A 250 5.44 -2.43 -21.34
N ARG A 251 5.61 -3.50 -20.55
CA ARG A 251 4.69 -3.87 -19.45
C ARG A 251 5.16 -3.38 -18.10
N GLY A 252 6.35 -2.80 -18.00
CA GLY A 252 6.96 -2.37 -16.75
C GLY A 252 6.36 -1.07 -16.19
N GLY A 253 6.79 -0.74 -14.96
CA GLY A 253 6.42 0.51 -14.30
C GLY A 253 4.99 0.54 -13.75
N ARG A 254 4.29 -0.59 -13.69
CA ARG A 254 2.88 -0.58 -13.24
C ARG A 254 2.73 -0.14 -11.79
N HIS A 255 3.69 -0.49 -10.95
CA HIS A 255 3.67 -0.10 -9.53
C HIS A 255 3.81 1.42 -9.31
N ILE A 256 4.43 2.12 -10.24
CA ILE A 256 4.68 3.57 -10.15
C ILE A 256 3.84 4.40 -11.13
N SER A 257 2.80 3.83 -11.72
CA SER A 257 2.02 4.51 -12.79
C SER A 257 0.73 5.18 -12.31
N TYR A 258 0.40 5.08 -11.03
CA TYR A 258 -0.91 5.48 -10.51
C TYR A 258 -1.15 6.99 -10.47
N ASP A 259 -0.11 7.79 -10.50
CA ASP A 259 -0.18 9.27 -10.55
C ASP A 259 0.01 9.85 -11.96
N GLY A 260 0.56 9.07 -12.90
CA GLY A 260 0.96 9.54 -14.21
C GLY A 260 0.20 8.95 -15.40
N GLU A 261 -0.43 7.77 -15.25
CA GLU A 261 -1.13 7.11 -16.35
C GLU A 261 -2.66 7.09 -16.15
N PRO A 262 -3.46 7.15 -17.25
CA PRO A 262 -4.92 7.00 -17.18
C PRO A 262 -5.34 5.68 -16.52
N TYR A 263 -6.15 5.76 -15.48
CA TYR A 263 -6.51 4.58 -14.68
C TYR A 263 -7.51 3.65 -15.35
N ARG A 264 -8.56 4.19 -16.00
CA ARG A 264 -9.56 3.48 -16.83
C ARG A 264 -10.26 2.28 -16.14
N ARG A 265 -10.24 2.18 -14.82
CA ARG A 265 -10.81 1.06 -14.04
C ARG A 265 -11.95 1.49 -13.12
N ALA A 266 -12.21 2.77 -13.03
CA ALA A 266 -13.34 3.30 -12.31
C ALA A 266 -14.45 3.62 -13.33
N PRO A 267 -15.56 2.87 -13.33
CA PRO A 267 -16.69 3.20 -14.18
C PRO A 267 -17.24 4.58 -13.78
N LEU A 268 -17.71 5.34 -14.73
CA LEU A 268 -18.30 6.69 -14.54
C LEU A 268 -17.29 7.82 -14.23
N THR A 269 -15.99 7.56 -14.30
CA THR A 269 -14.98 8.62 -14.24
C THR A 269 -14.48 8.99 -15.65
N ASP A 270 -13.89 10.16 -15.77
CA ASP A 270 -13.18 10.57 -16.97
C ASP A 270 -12.10 9.52 -17.29
N PRO A 271 -12.03 9.00 -18.53
CA PRO A 271 -11.06 7.97 -18.92
C PRO A 271 -9.59 8.43 -18.83
N ASP A 272 -9.35 9.72 -18.75
CA ASP A 272 -8.00 10.29 -18.70
C ASP A 272 -7.50 10.57 -17.27
N VAL A 273 -8.36 10.43 -16.25
CA VAL A 273 -7.94 10.60 -14.84
C VAL A 273 -7.03 9.48 -14.37
N THR A 274 -6.05 9.84 -13.54
CA THR A 274 -5.12 8.88 -12.93
C THR A 274 -5.77 8.13 -11.75
N GLY A 275 -5.15 7.04 -11.31
CA GLY A 275 -5.61 6.31 -10.12
C GLY A 275 -5.62 7.17 -8.86
N CYS A 276 -4.61 8.02 -8.69
CA CYS A 276 -4.54 8.97 -7.58
C CYS A 276 -5.67 10.01 -7.62
N GLN A 277 -6.01 10.53 -8.80
CA GLN A 277 -7.13 11.46 -8.96
C GLN A 277 -8.49 10.78 -8.69
N VAL A 278 -8.68 9.53 -9.13
CA VAL A 278 -9.88 8.74 -8.79
C VAL A 278 -10.01 8.60 -7.28
N LEU A 279 -8.91 8.30 -6.57
CA LEU A 279 -8.93 8.23 -5.12
C LEU A 279 -9.29 9.57 -4.48
N ALA A 280 -8.74 10.67 -4.97
CA ALA A 280 -9.09 12.01 -4.49
C ALA A 280 -10.59 12.32 -4.66
N GLN A 281 -11.17 11.98 -5.81
CA GLN A 281 -12.61 12.14 -6.06
C GLN A 281 -13.43 11.33 -5.07
N TRP A 282 -13.06 10.08 -4.78
CA TRP A 282 -13.74 9.25 -3.81
C TRP A 282 -13.65 9.84 -2.39
N LEU A 283 -12.48 10.31 -1.96
CA LEU A 283 -12.32 10.97 -0.64
C LEU A 283 -13.20 12.22 -0.51
N GLN A 284 -13.35 12.98 -1.59
CA GLN A 284 -14.24 14.17 -1.60
C GLN A 284 -15.72 13.80 -1.49
N VAL A 285 -16.13 12.67 -2.06
CA VAL A 285 -17.47 12.11 -1.90
C VAL A 285 -17.71 11.69 -0.45
N GLU A 286 -16.80 10.91 0.14
CA GLU A 286 -16.87 10.49 1.54
C GLU A 286 -16.94 11.68 2.50
N ALA A 287 -16.15 12.72 2.28
CA ALA A 287 -16.22 13.95 3.05
C ALA A 287 -17.57 14.65 2.94
N THR A 288 -18.21 14.61 1.77
CA THR A 288 -19.53 15.17 1.55
C THR A 288 -20.60 14.36 2.28
N MET A 289 -20.54 13.02 2.19
CA MET A 289 -21.46 12.12 2.87
C MET A 289 -21.39 12.30 4.39
N HIS A 290 -20.19 12.34 4.94
CA HIS A 290 -19.97 12.61 6.36
C HIS A 290 -20.60 13.96 6.79
N ARG A 291 -20.39 15.02 6.01
CA ARG A 291 -20.96 16.36 6.30
C ARG A 291 -22.47 16.39 6.25
N CYS A 292 -23.10 15.58 5.42
CA CYS A 292 -24.54 15.46 5.29
C CYS A 292 -25.16 14.52 6.33
N GLY A 293 -24.37 13.85 7.17
CA GLY A 293 -24.86 12.85 8.13
C GLY A 293 -25.43 11.59 7.47
N ILE A 294 -25.01 11.31 6.21
CA ILE A 294 -25.46 10.16 5.44
C ILE A 294 -24.42 9.05 5.66
N ALA A 295 -24.77 8.02 6.44
CA ALA A 295 -23.99 6.80 6.50
C ALA A 295 -24.27 5.97 5.23
N LEU A 296 -23.24 5.62 4.46
CA LEU A 296 -23.38 4.58 3.45
C LEU A 296 -23.65 3.26 4.18
N ALA A 297 -24.77 2.62 3.86
CA ALA A 297 -24.97 1.23 4.25
C ALA A 297 -23.88 0.38 3.57
N ALA A 298 -23.08 -0.32 4.35
CA ALA A 298 -22.02 -1.21 3.92
C ALA A 298 -22.58 -2.44 3.17
#